data_8b65d064f3f46ec33c5751ebccd6ea36
#
_entry.id   8b65d064f3f46ec33c5751ebccd6ea36
#
_cell.length_a   1.000
_cell.length_b   1.000
_cell.length_c   1.000
_cell.angle_alpha   90.00
_cell.angle_beta   90.00
_cell.angle_gamma   90.00
#
_symmetry.space_group_name_H-M   'P 1'
#
loop_
_entity.id
_entity.type
_entity.pdbx_description
1 polymer ?
#
loop_
_entity_poly.entity_id
_entity_poly.type
_entity_poly.pdbx_seq_one_letter_code
_entity_poly.pdbx_strand_id
1 'polypeptide(L)' 'MKIKKFTAASKQEAALLIRKELGNEAVILNSKKIKKRKWFGLINKPAVEVIAVLD' A
#
# COMPACT_ATOMS: atom_id res chain seq x y z
N MET A 1 -9.52 16.81 0.29
CA MET A 1 -8.92 15.64 0.95
C MET A 1 -9.06 14.42 0.06
N LYS A 2 -7.96 13.78 -0.24
CA LYS A 2 -7.98 12.60 -1.10
C LYS A 2 -7.49 11.39 -0.31
N ILE A 3 -8.28 10.35 -0.34
CA ILE A 3 -7.92 9.11 0.33
C ILE A 3 -7.68 8.05 -0.73
N LYS A 4 -6.53 7.41 -0.65
CA LYS A 4 -6.17 6.34 -1.59
C LYS A 4 -5.63 5.15 -0.86
N LYS A 5 -5.93 3.99 -1.39
CA LYS A 5 -5.44 2.74 -0.85
C LYS A 5 -4.38 2.17 -1.78
N PHE A 6 -3.27 1.79 -1.21
CA PHE A 6 -2.15 1.23 -1.96
C PHE A 6 -1.84 -0.17 -1.46
N THR A 7 -1.46 -1.01 -2.37
CA THR A 7 -1.04 -2.36 -2.04
C THR A 7 0.35 -2.57 -2.61
N ALA A 8 1.24 -3.06 -1.78
CA ALA A 8 2.61 -3.29 -2.20
C ALA A 8 3.18 -4.51 -1.50
N ALA A 9 4.37 -4.92 -1.91
CA ALA A 9 4.99 -6.09 -1.32
C ALA A 9 5.56 -5.79 0.07
N SER A 10 5.86 -4.54 0.35
CA SER A 10 6.41 -4.15 1.64
C SER A 10 5.99 -2.73 1.96
N LYS A 11 6.19 -2.37 3.23
CA LYS A 11 5.89 -1.01 3.65
C LYS A 11 6.73 0.01 2.91
N GLN A 12 7.97 -0.33 2.64
CA GLN A 12 8.86 0.58 1.93
C GLN A 12 8.37 0.85 0.53
N GLU A 13 7.93 -0.19 -0.15
CA GLU A 13 7.40 -0.02 -1.49
C GLU A 13 6.11 0.77 -1.47
N ALA A 14 5.26 0.50 -0.48
CA ALA A 14 4.03 1.26 -0.35
C ALA A 14 4.33 2.74 -0.15
N ALA A 15 5.30 3.05 0.70
CA ALA A 15 5.67 4.43 0.93
C ALA A 15 6.16 5.11 -0.34
N LEU A 16 6.92 4.38 -1.13
CA LEU A 16 7.41 4.93 -2.40
C LEU A 16 6.26 5.20 -3.36
N LEU A 17 5.31 4.30 -3.42
CA LEU A 17 4.14 4.49 -4.27
C LEU A 17 3.35 5.71 -3.83
N ILE A 18 3.17 5.86 -2.53
CA ILE A 18 2.42 6.99 -2.01
C ILE A 18 3.12 8.30 -2.36
N ARG A 19 4.43 8.32 -2.24
CA ARG A 19 5.20 9.51 -2.60
C ARG A 19 5.06 9.85 -4.06
N LYS A 20 5.08 8.83 -4.90
CA LYS A 20 4.96 9.05 -6.33
C LYS A 20 3.57 9.54 -6.72
N GLU A 21 2.56 8.99 -6.09
CA GLU A 21 1.20 9.29 -6.47
C GLU A 21 0.66 10.53 -5.79
N LEU A 22 0.91 10.66 -4.50
CA LEU A 22 0.33 11.73 -3.71
C LEU A 22 1.33 12.79 -3.30
N GLY A 23 2.62 12.47 -3.36
CA GLY A 23 3.64 13.43 -2.99
C GLY A 23 4.07 13.29 -1.54
N ASN A 24 4.96 14.20 -1.13
CA ASN A 24 5.57 14.13 0.20
C ASN A 24 4.63 14.50 1.32
N GLU A 25 3.53 15.14 0.98
CA GLU A 25 2.62 15.63 2.01
C GLU A 25 1.57 14.62 2.39
N ALA A 26 1.59 13.47 1.76
CA ALA A 26 0.62 12.43 2.07
C ALA A 26 0.86 11.87 3.46
N VAL A 27 -0.21 11.57 4.15
CA VAL A 27 -0.15 11.01 5.49
C VAL A 27 -0.70 9.60 5.46
N ILE A 28 0.02 8.68 6.08
CA ILE A 28 -0.43 7.30 6.15
C ILE A 28 -1.40 7.17 7.31
N LEU A 29 -2.62 6.77 7.00
CA LEU A 29 -3.65 6.59 8.02
C LEU A 29 -3.59 5.22 8.65
N ASN A 30 -3.33 4.22 7.84
CA ASN A 30 -3.39 2.85 8.33
C ASN A 30 -2.55 1.96 7.43
N SER A 31 -2.02 0.90 8.00
CA SER A 31 -1.30 -0.10 7.23
C SER A 31 -1.64 -1.47 7.76
N LYS A 32 -1.87 -2.40 6.85
CA LYS A 32 -2.23 -3.76 7.19
C LYS A 32 -1.38 -4.72 6.42
N LYS A 33 -1.04 -5.81 7.06
CA LYS A 33 -0.41 -6.92 6.36
C LYS A 33 -1.50 -7.85 5.88
N ILE A 34 -1.52 -8.09 4.58
CA ILE A 34 -2.48 -9.01 4.01
C ILE A 34 -1.73 -10.07 3.23
N LYS A 35 -2.32 -11.24 3.15
CA LYS A 35 -1.79 -12.30 2.34
C LYS A 35 -2.61 -12.41 1.08
N LYS A 36 -2.00 -12.06 -0.03
CA LYS A 36 -2.68 -12.19 -1.28
C LYS A 36 -2.46 -13.58 -1.82
N ARG A 37 -3.55 -14.28 -1.98
CA ARG A 37 -3.52 -15.58 -2.61
C ARG A 37 -3.66 -15.39 -4.09
N LYS A 38 -2.69 -15.86 -4.80
CA LYS A 38 -2.82 -15.88 -6.24
C LYS A 38 -3.69 -17.05 -6.64
N TRP A 39 -4.40 -16.87 -7.73
CA TRP A 39 -5.35 -17.86 -8.19
C TRP A 39 -4.70 -19.20 -8.43
N PHE A 40 -3.47 -19.19 -8.87
CA PHE A 40 -2.80 -20.43 -9.21
C PHE A 40 -2.25 -21.14 -8.01
N GLY A 41 -2.34 -20.52 -6.86
CA GLY A 41 -1.82 -21.12 -5.66
C GLY A 41 -0.32 -21.31 -5.68
N LEU A 42 0.34 -20.71 -6.64
CA LEU A 42 1.76 -20.90 -6.81
C LEU A 42 2.59 -19.98 -5.94
N ILE A 43 2.06 -18.83 -5.63
CA ILE A 43 2.83 -17.83 -4.89
C ILE A 43 2.00 -17.27 -3.77
N ASN A 44 2.49 -17.46 -2.56
CA ASN A 44 1.94 -16.86 -1.36
C ASN A 44 2.84 -15.73 -0.95
N LYS A 45 2.67 -14.59 -1.54
CA LYS A 45 3.47 -13.44 -1.17
C LYS A 45 2.70 -12.55 -0.21
N PRO A 46 3.31 -12.21 0.91
CA PRO A 46 2.68 -11.24 1.80
C PRO A 46 2.63 -9.89 1.11
N ALA A 47 1.56 -9.20 1.34
CA ALA A 47 1.38 -7.86 0.80
C ALA A 47 1.03 -6.92 1.94
N VAL A 48 1.29 -5.64 1.71
CA VAL A 48 0.94 -4.61 2.69
C VAL A 48 -0.04 -3.67 2.03
N GLU A 49 -1.14 -3.45 2.71
CA GLU A 49 -2.14 -2.50 2.27
C GLU A 49 -2.03 -1.25 3.10
N VAL A 50 -1.85 -0.14 2.44
CA VAL A 50 -1.65 1.14 3.13
C VAL A 50 -2.70 2.12 2.64
N ILE A 51 -3.32 2.79 3.58
CA ILE A 51 -4.29 3.84 3.27
C ILE A 51 -3.63 5.17 3.56
N ALA A 52 -3.58 6.01 2.54
CA ALA A 52 -2.96 7.32 2.66
C ALA A 52 -3.96 8.40 2.33
N VAL A 53 -3.78 9.54 2.93
CA VAL A 53 -4.63 10.69 2.70
C VAL A 53 -3.76 11.89 2.32
N LEU A 54 -4.26 12.65 1.38
CA LEU A 54 -3.63 13.90 0.97
C LEU A 54 -4.68 15.00 1.07
N ASP A 55 -4.34 16.00 1.81
CA ASP A 55 -5.23 17.14 1.98
C ASP A 55 -5.05 18.17 0.88
#